data_68210121ee918a5c7908ce152ad6249d
#
_entry.id   68210121ee918a5c7908ce152ad6249d
#
_cell.length_a   1.000
_cell.length_b   1.000
_cell.length_c   1.000
_cell.angle_alpha   90.00
_cell.angle_beta   90.00
_cell.angle_gamma   90.00
#
_symmetry.space_group_name_H-M   'P 1'
#
loop_
_entity.id
_entity.type
_entity.pdbx_description
1 polymer ?
#
loop_
_entity_poly.entity_id
_entity_poly.type
_entity_poly.pdbx_seq_one_letter_code
_entity_poly.pdbx_strand_id
1 'polypeptide(L)'
;MNTYSMIALSAMLAVSANAAEVTPKAEKKDWTDAVKSALTVYQNKDTFVQKVKFAWMEQFQVADIQPAGGNGTHLKDSASPVNQEFRRSWVGLNVDFASGTKFHTWGRIGGLPYRSSYSGGRTIKNYSYANLFDIWVSQDIKSVKGLAVKVGKIKPLISTDYSTPSSAIYCVERSIVGNQFGLDSNWGVDVTYAPSKQDKVYLQFFANDRATTDKNMKNTDVYRDGRGLKGEFGWEDRCYAILGGSHKFAVTEDGFHAVNAQYGHDFNNARHRGYKGANCFGLHTQDVLSLGYEYKYDKFYLLTNLVACWEVNDGLDSSGSLGKNNVGLQIQPMYSICPHVDLIFRYTGSTGHGSCKLGADRYICTQTIAPTWVDSIHTLYFGADVYLSAKDKNATKLMFGAEFAHARKGGQSCYDGWEFTTAFRWNF
;
A
#
# COMPACT_ATOMS: atom_id res chain seq x y z
N MET A 1 26.03 -6.13 16.74
CA MET A 1 24.89 -6.96 16.24
C MET A 1 24.27 -7.62 17.47
N ASN A 2 23.02 -7.28 17.77
CA ASN A 2 22.32 -7.87 18.91
C ASN A 2 21.88 -9.30 18.61
N THR A 3 21.65 -10.09 19.67
CA THR A 3 21.29 -11.52 19.61
C THR A 3 20.11 -11.81 18.67
N TYR A 4 19.17 -10.88 18.55
CA TYR A 4 18.00 -11.00 17.67
C TYR A 4 18.33 -10.89 16.18
N SER A 5 19.31 -10.06 15.82
CA SER A 5 19.80 -9.95 14.43
C SER A 5 20.52 -11.23 13.98
N MET A 6 21.18 -11.92 14.92
CA MET A 6 21.81 -13.22 14.65
C MET A 6 20.77 -14.33 14.49
N ILE A 7 19.67 -14.30 15.23
CA ILE A 7 18.58 -15.28 15.12
C ILE A 7 17.89 -15.17 13.76
N ALA A 8 17.61 -13.94 13.30
CA ALA A 8 17.03 -13.71 11.97
C ALA A 8 17.97 -14.19 10.84
N LEU A 9 19.27 -13.91 10.95
CA LEU A 9 20.27 -14.35 9.97
C LEU A 9 20.45 -15.88 10.00
N SER A 10 20.43 -16.50 11.18
CA SER A 10 20.51 -17.95 11.36
C SER A 10 19.27 -18.68 10.81
N ALA A 11 18.09 -18.09 10.95
CA ALA A 11 16.85 -18.61 10.36
C ALA A 11 16.89 -18.56 8.81
N MET A 12 17.43 -17.48 8.23
CA MET A 12 17.63 -17.37 6.78
C MET A 12 18.58 -18.46 6.23
N LEU A 13 19.65 -18.76 6.95
CA LEU A 13 20.63 -19.78 6.54
C LEU A 13 20.12 -21.22 6.75
N ALA A 14 19.31 -21.45 7.77
CA ALA A 14 18.75 -22.79 8.05
C ALA A 14 17.67 -23.21 7.04
N VAL A 15 16.89 -22.26 6.49
CA VAL A 15 15.87 -22.52 5.48
C VAL A 15 16.48 -22.88 4.12
N SER A 16 17.66 -22.30 3.78
CA SER A 16 18.33 -22.58 2.50
C SER A 16 18.98 -23.98 2.44
N ALA A 17 19.29 -24.59 3.58
CA ALA A 17 20.01 -25.87 3.63
C ALA A 17 19.11 -27.11 3.46
N ASN A 18 17.78 -27.00 3.60
CA ASN A 18 16.85 -28.11 3.57
C ASN A 18 15.94 -28.20 2.33
N ALA A 19 16.28 -27.52 1.24
CA ALA A 19 15.59 -27.68 -0.05
C ALA A 19 16.04 -28.98 -0.74
N ALA A 20 15.72 -30.13 -0.15
CA ALA A 20 15.97 -31.43 -0.76
C ALA A 20 14.96 -31.65 -1.90
N GLU A 21 15.43 -32.21 -3.02
CA GLU A 21 14.63 -32.64 -4.18
C GLU A 21 13.41 -33.46 -3.77
N VAL A 22 12.25 -32.90 -4.02
CA VAL A 22 10.98 -33.63 -3.86
C VAL A 22 10.59 -34.22 -5.20
N THR A 23 10.73 -35.53 -5.32
CA THR A 23 10.18 -36.33 -6.43
C THR A 23 8.68 -36.08 -6.62
N PRO A 24 8.16 -36.01 -7.85
CA PRO A 24 6.75 -35.71 -8.11
C PRO A 24 5.87 -36.88 -7.64
N LYS A 25 5.22 -36.72 -6.51
CA LYS A 25 4.09 -37.54 -6.06
C LYS A 25 2.78 -36.92 -6.52
N ALA A 26 1.78 -37.76 -6.81
CA ALA A 26 0.42 -37.41 -7.18
C ALA A 26 -0.05 -36.09 -6.53
N GLU A 27 -0.67 -35.19 -7.31
CA GLU A 27 -1.11 -33.85 -6.88
C GLU A 27 -1.86 -33.94 -5.54
N LYS A 28 -1.15 -33.75 -4.45
CA LYS A 28 -1.79 -33.53 -3.16
C LYS A 28 -2.51 -32.19 -3.29
N LYS A 29 -3.82 -32.18 -3.01
CA LYS A 29 -4.59 -30.95 -2.86
C LYS A 29 -3.82 -30.03 -1.92
N ASP A 30 -3.49 -28.84 -2.39
CA ASP A 30 -2.82 -27.84 -1.56
C ASP A 30 -3.76 -27.49 -0.40
N TRP A 31 -3.23 -27.40 0.81
CA TRP A 31 -4.00 -27.08 2.01
C TRP A 31 -4.73 -25.74 1.90
N THR A 32 -4.20 -24.81 1.09
CA THR A 32 -4.82 -23.50 0.82
C THR A 32 -6.18 -23.66 0.14
N ASP A 33 -6.37 -24.69 -0.68
CA ASP A 33 -7.67 -24.96 -1.31
C ASP A 33 -8.72 -25.36 -0.26
N ALA A 34 -8.32 -26.11 0.77
CA ALA A 34 -9.23 -26.48 1.87
C ALA A 34 -9.66 -25.23 2.66
N VAL A 35 -8.73 -24.33 2.98
CA VAL A 35 -9.04 -23.06 3.66
C VAL A 35 -9.96 -22.19 2.82
N LYS A 36 -9.66 -22.01 1.52
CA LYS A 36 -10.51 -21.25 0.60
C LYS A 36 -11.92 -21.83 0.50
N SER A 37 -12.03 -23.16 0.49
CA SER A 37 -13.33 -23.84 0.50
C SER A 37 -14.09 -23.58 1.80
N ALA A 38 -13.43 -23.67 2.96
CA ALA A 38 -14.05 -23.39 4.26
C ALA A 38 -14.55 -21.95 4.40
N LEU A 39 -13.86 -20.99 3.78
CA LEU A 39 -14.26 -19.58 3.76
C LEU A 39 -15.37 -19.29 2.74
N THR A 40 -15.67 -20.23 1.83
CA THR A 40 -16.79 -20.09 0.88
C THR A 40 -18.05 -20.65 1.51
N VAL A 41 -18.86 -19.79 2.11
CA VAL A 41 -20.06 -20.16 2.88
C VAL A 41 -21.26 -20.50 2.01
N TYR A 42 -21.25 -20.03 0.77
CA TYR A 42 -22.30 -20.32 -0.21
C TYR A 42 -21.75 -20.34 -1.62
N GLN A 43 -22.14 -21.31 -2.42
CA GLN A 43 -21.83 -21.36 -3.84
C GLN A 43 -22.91 -22.17 -4.57
N ASN A 44 -23.69 -21.49 -5.43
CA ASN A 44 -24.69 -22.10 -6.32
C ASN A 44 -24.85 -21.20 -7.55
N LYS A 45 -24.58 -21.75 -8.73
CA LYS A 45 -24.64 -20.99 -10.00
C LYS A 45 -26.06 -20.71 -10.50
N ASP A 46 -27.05 -21.43 -9.97
CA ASP A 46 -28.43 -21.39 -10.45
C ASP A 46 -29.30 -20.40 -9.65
N THR A 47 -28.71 -19.73 -8.67
CA THR A 47 -29.42 -18.76 -7.83
C THR A 47 -28.96 -17.33 -8.10
N PHE A 48 -29.78 -16.34 -7.68
CA PHE A 48 -29.45 -14.92 -7.84
C PHE A 48 -28.13 -14.55 -7.14
N VAL A 49 -27.92 -15.01 -5.91
CA VAL A 49 -26.62 -14.95 -5.24
C VAL A 49 -25.86 -16.21 -5.63
N GLN A 50 -24.79 -16.08 -6.39
CA GLN A 50 -24.04 -17.23 -6.89
C GLN A 50 -22.92 -17.68 -5.96
N LYS A 51 -22.31 -16.72 -5.22
CA LYS A 51 -21.21 -17.04 -4.31
C LYS A 51 -21.15 -16.05 -3.18
N VAL A 52 -20.88 -16.54 -1.98
CA VAL A 52 -20.54 -15.74 -0.80
C VAL A 52 -19.27 -16.31 -0.19
N LYS A 53 -18.24 -15.49 -0.11
CA LYS A 53 -16.93 -15.85 0.44
C LYS A 53 -16.50 -14.83 1.49
N PHE A 54 -16.15 -15.32 2.68
CA PHE A 54 -15.39 -14.53 3.64
C PHE A 54 -13.96 -14.34 3.17
N ALA A 55 -13.40 -13.19 3.48
CA ALA A 55 -12.00 -12.88 3.25
C ALA A 55 -11.37 -12.47 4.58
N TRP A 56 -10.14 -12.91 4.80
CA TRP A 56 -9.41 -12.65 6.03
C TRP A 56 -7.93 -12.45 5.73
N MET A 57 -7.38 -11.39 6.26
CA MET A 57 -5.95 -11.10 6.17
C MET A 57 -5.41 -10.71 7.55
N GLU A 58 -4.32 -11.36 7.93
CA GLU A 58 -3.59 -11.04 9.14
C GLU A 58 -2.11 -10.84 8.80
N GLN A 59 -1.49 -9.80 9.35
CA GLN A 59 -0.04 -9.62 9.32
C GLN A 59 0.44 -9.19 10.69
N PHE A 60 1.14 -10.08 11.35
CA PHE A 60 1.94 -9.76 12.52
C PHE A 60 3.36 -9.44 12.08
N GLN A 61 3.96 -8.39 12.66
CA GLN A 61 5.36 -8.04 12.38
C GLN A 61 6.10 -7.53 13.61
N VAL A 62 7.41 -7.73 13.53
CA VAL A 62 8.38 -7.23 14.51
C VAL A 62 9.42 -6.42 13.73
N ALA A 63 9.81 -5.28 14.26
CA ALA A 63 10.85 -4.41 13.70
C ALA A 63 11.86 -4.03 14.78
N ASP A 64 13.14 -4.05 14.41
CA ASP A 64 14.25 -3.54 15.23
C ASP A 64 14.91 -2.38 14.47
N ILE A 65 14.95 -1.20 15.09
CA ILE A 65 15.47 0.02 14.49
C ILE A 65 16.84 0.33 15.08
N GLN A 66 17.82 0.49 14.21
CA GLN A 66 19.22 0.74 14.54
C GLN A 66 19.66 2.07 13.90
N PRO A 67 19.44 3.24 14.53
CA PRO A 67 19.99 4.51 14.06
C PRO A 67 21.51 4.47 14.06
N ALA A 68 22.13 4.86 12.93
CA ALA A 68 23.57 4.75 12.76
C ALA A 68 24.34 6.07 12.91
N GLY A 69 23.64 7.22 13.00
CA GLY A 69 24.26 8.52 13.14
C GLY A 69 23.49 9.66 12.47
N GLY A 70 24.04 10.86 12.52
CA GLY A 70 23.43 12.09 12.02
C GLY A 70 22.84 12.98 13.14
N ASN A 71 22.78 14.29 12.90
CA ASN A 71 22.16 15.23 13.82
C ASN A 71 20.65 15.00 13.87
N GLY A 72 20.14 14.40 14.94
CA GLY A 72 18.73 14.11 15.13
C GLY A 72 18.31 12.65 15.01
N THR A 73 19.26 11.74 14.85
CA THR A 73 19.02 10.29 14.75
C THR A 73 19.05 9.58 16.09
N HIS A 74 18.34 10.09 17.05
CA HIS A 74 18.17 9.40 18.31
C HIS A 74 16.80 8.75 18.37
N LEU A 75 16.71 7.60 19.04
CA LEU A 75 15.43 7.11 19.47
C LEU A 75 14.80 8.15 20.41
N LYS A 76 13.50 8.35 20.34
CA LYS A 76 12.78 9.15 21.35
C LYS A 76 12.95 8.51 22.70
N ASP A 77 13.05 9.29 23.77
CA ASP A 77 13.28 8.78 25.13
C ASP A 77 12.27 7.70 25.58
N SER A 78 11.07 7.73 25.04
CA SER A 78 10.01 6.75 25.29
C SER A 78 9.94 5.60 24.27
N ALA A 79 10.86 5.53 23.30
CA ALA A 79 10.79 4.57 22.21
C ALA A 79 11.59 3.31 22.52
N SER A 80 11.01 2.16 22.20
CA SER A 80 11.74 0.90 22.14
C SER A 80 12.39 0.74 20.76
N PRO A 81 13.65 0.28 20.67
CA PRO A 81 14.23 -0.09 19.38
C PRO A 81 13.49 -1.27 18.75
N VAL A 82 12.87 -2.12 19.56
CA VAL A 82 12.09 -3.27 19.10
C VAL A 82 10.61 -2.96 19.22
N ASN A 83 9.91 -3.08 18.10
CA ASN A 83 8.48 -2.84 17.97
C ASN A 83 7.78 -4.09 17.45
N GLN A 84 6.57 -4.33 17.93
CA GLN A 84 5.74 -5.42 17.47
C GLN A 84 4.30 -4.96 17.28
N GLU A 85 3.64 -5.42 16.22
CA GLU A 85 2.26 -5.06 15.95
C GLU A 85 1.53 -6.05 15.05
N PHE A 86 0.21 -6.11 15.19
CA PHE A 86 -0.69 -6.59 14.14
C PHE A 86 -0.88 -5.47 13.10
N ARG A 87 -0.05 -5.47 12.07
CA ARG A 87 0.04 -4.42 11.06
C ARG A 87 -1.19 -4.36 10.16
N ARG A 88 -1.69 -5.53 9.81
CA ARG A 88 -2.91 -5.72 9.01
C ARG A 88 -3.73 -6.81 9.67
N SER A 89 -4.90 -6.45 10.12
CA SER A 89 -5.88 -7.37 10.68
C SER A 89 -7.22 -6.98 10.06
N TRP A 90 -7.59 -7.68 8.98
CA TRP A 90 -8.69 -7.31 8.12
C TRP A 90 -9.62 -8.48 7.89
N VAL A 91 -10.92 -8.21 7.91
CA VAL A 91 -11.96 -9.15 7.53
C VAL A 91 -12.83 -8.55 6.46
N GLY A 92 -13.40 -9.38 5.61
CA GLY A 92 -14.22 -8.91 4.51
C GLY A 92 -15.19 -9.94 3.99
N LEU A 93 -15.99 -9.51 3.04
CA LEU A 93 -16.98 -10.31 2.37
C LEU A 93 -16.94 -10.03 0.87
N ASN A 94 -16.97 -11.09 0.07
CA ASN A 94 -17.14 -11.03 -1.37
C ASN A 94 -18.43 -11.74 -1.74
N VAL A 95 -19.29 -11.09 -2.54
CA VAL A 95 -20.52 -11.67 -3.04
C VAL A 95 -20.56 -11.53 -4.55
N ASP A 96 -20.78 -12.64 -5.26
CA ASP A 96 -21.00 -12.67 -6.70
C ASP A 96 -22.48 -12.93 -6.99
N PHE A 97 -23.05 -12.16 -7.91
CA PHE A 97 -24.46 -12.27 -8.32
C PHE A 97 -24.57 -12.75 -9.78
N ALA A 98 -25.71 -13.38 -10.11
CA ALA A 98 -26.00 -13.89 -11.46
C ALA A 98 -26.03 -12.80 -12.54
N SER A 99 -26.31 -11.55 -12.16
CA SER A 99 -26.28 -10.38 -13.05
C SER A 99 -24.88 -10.01 -13.55
N GLY A 100 -23.82 -10.57 -12.95
CA GLY A 100 -22.44 -10.11 -13.10
C GLY A 100 -22.06 -8.99 -12.14
N THR A 101 -23.00 -8.61 -11.25
CA THR A 101 -22.71 -7.68 -10.16
C THR A 101 -21.83 -8.37 -9.12
N LYS A 102 -20.88 -7.63 -8.54
CA LYS A 102 -20.05 -8.08 -7.41
C LYS A 102 -20.14 -7.07 -6.29
N PHE A 103 -20.21 -7.56 -5.07
CA PHE A 103 -20.08 -6.77 -3.87
C PHE A 103 -18.81 -7.17 -3.12
N HIS A 104 -18.12 -6.19 -2.61
CA HIS A 104 -16.90 -6.41 -1.85
C HIS A 104 -16.84 -5.46 -0.65
N THR A 105 -16.33 -5.98 0.46
CA THR A 105 -16.03 -5.14 1.63
C THR A 105 -14.79 -5.66 2.37
N TRP A 106 -13.99 -4.73 2.89
CA TRP A 106 -12.90 -4.96 3.82
C TRP A 106 -13.03 -4.03 5.01
N GLY A 107 -12.99 -4.61 6.21
CA GLY A 107 -12.92 -3.88 7.48
C GLY A 107 -11.61 -4.14 8.20
N ARG A 108 -11.05 -3.11 8.82
CA ARG A 108 -9.89 -3.22 9.72
C ARG A 108 -10.41 -3.60 11.09
N ILE A 109 -9.95 -4.73 11.65
CA ILE A 109 -10.24 -5.16 13.02
C ILE A 109 -9.01 -5.01 13.94
N GLY A 110 -7.81 -5.05 13.37
CA GLY A 110 -6.56 -4.83 14.10
C GLY A 110 -6.23 -3.36 14.28
N GLY A 111 -5.53 -3.05 15.35
CA GLY A 111 -5.13 -1.68 15.70
C GLY A 111 -6.26 -0.81 16.24
N LEU A 112 -7.47 -1.34 16.39
CA LEU A 112 -8.63 -0.66 16.95
C LEU A 112 -8.42 -0.24 18.43
N PRO A 113 -7.82 -1.05 19.30
CA PRO A 113 -7.63 -0.67 20.72
C PRO A 113 -6.42 0.22 20.95
N TYR A 114 -5.40 0.20 20.11
CA TYR A 114 -4.11 0.87 20.34
C TYR A 114 -4.02 2.30 19.81
N ARG A 115 -4.98 2.74 19.02
CA ARG A 115 -5.08 4.15 18.65
C ARG A 115 -6.02 4.91 19.61
N SER A 116 -5.77 4.82 20.88
CA SER A 116 -6.28 5.82 21.80
C SER A 116 -5.55 7.13 21.53
N SER A 117 -6.18 8.03 20.80
CA SER A 117 -5.72 9.40 20.79
C SER A 117 -6.02 9.95 22.20
N TYR A 118 -4.97 10.13 22.96
CA TYR A 118 -5.07 10.84 24.25
C TYR A 118 -5.28 12.31 23.92
N SER A 119 -6.50 12.76 23.95
CA SER A 119 -6.84 14.17 23.93
C SER A 119 -7.70 14.43 25.15
N GLY A 120 -7.15 15.16 26.10
CA GLY A 120 -7.91 15.60 27.27
C GLY A 120 -8.35 14.50 28.25
N GLY A 121 -7.56 13.44 28.43
CA GLY A 121 -7.83 12.40 29.43
C GLY A 121 -8.93 11.39 29.08
N ARG A 122 -9.43 11.37 27.85
CA ARG A 122 -10.43 10.39 27.39
C ARG A 122 -9.88 9.48 26.32
N THR A 123 -9.95 8.18 26.54
CA THR A 123 -9.72 7.16 25.53
C THR A 123 -10.95 7.11 24.62
N ILE A 124 -10.86 7.66 23.42
CA ILE A 124 -11.95 7.57 22.45
C ILE A 124 -11.76 6.25 21.68
N LYS A 125 -12.60 5.27 21.96
CA LYS A 125 -12.69 4.04 21.17
C LYS A 125 -13.55 4.34 19.95
N ASN A 126 -12.92 4.56 18.82
CA ASN A 126 -13.62 4.89 17.58
C ASN A 126 -13.89 3.63 16.77
N TYR A 127 -15.03 3.04 16.97
CA TYR A 127 -15.63 2.09 16.06
C TYR A 127 -16.49 2.88 15.07
N SER A 128 -15.90 3.36 13.98
CA SER A 128 -16.65 4.03 12.93
C SER A 128 -16.58 3.22 11.64
N TYR A 129 -17.49 3.49 10.69
CA TYR A 129 -17.40 2.94 9.34
C TYR A 129 -16.08 3.31 8.61
N ALA A 130 -15.29 4.21 9.16
CA ALA A 130 -13.91 4.44 8.77
C ALA A 130 -13.04 3.19 8.84
N ASN A 131 -13.42 2.22 9.65
CA ASN A 131 -12.79 0.91 9.67
C ASN A 131 -13.16 0.07 8.43
N LEU A 132 -14.24 0.39 7.74
CA LEU A 132 -14.53 -0.09 6.39
C LEU A 132 -13.68 0.71 5.41
N PHE A 133 -12.48 0.23 5.10
CA PHE A 133 -11.56 0.97 4.24
C PHE A 133 -11.74 0.65 2.75
N ASP A 134 -12.47 -0.41 2.42
CA ASP A 134 -12.80 -0.80 1.05
C ASP A 134 -14.21 -1.40 1.05
N ILE A 135 -15.16 -0.75 0.39
CA ILE A 135 -16.54 -1.22 0.23
C ILE A 135 -17.09 -0.70 -1.09
N TRP A 136 -17.42 -1.62 -2.01
CA TRP A 136 -17.87 -1.26 -3.33
C TRP A 136 -18.80 -2.30 -3.96
N VAL A 137 -19.57 -1.83 -4.94
CA VAL A 137 -20.30 -2.67 -5.89
C VAL A 137 -19.69 -2.46 -7.27
N SER A 138 -19.48 -3.52 -8.02
CA SER A 138 -19.10 -3.44 -9.43
C SER A 138 -20.07 -4.19 -10.32
N GLN A 139 -20.21 -3.70 -11.55
CA GLN A 139 -21.06 -4.29 -12.59
C GLN A 139 -20.26 -4.42 -13.88
N ASP A 140 -20.20 -5.64 -14.41
CA ASP A 140 -19.71 -5.88 -15.76
C ASP A 140 -20.78 -5.47 -16.77
N ILE A 141 -20.45 -4.59 -17.71
CA ILE A 141 -21.37 -4.09 -18.74
C ILE A 141 -21.41 -5.09 -19.90
N LYS A 142 -22.41 -5.95 -19.92
CA LYS A 142 -22.49 -7.09 -20.86
C LYS A 142 -22.50 -6.69 -22.34
N SER A 143 -22.99 -5.50 -22.67
CA SER A 143 -23.02 -4.98 -24.06
C SER A 143 -21.63 -4.59 -24.57
N VAL A 144 -20.65 -4.37 -23.70
CA VAL A 144 -19.28 -4.01 -24.08
C VAL A 144 -18.31 -4.92 -23.36
N LYS A 145 -17.78 -5.89 -24.07
CA LYS A 145 -16.84 -6.87 -23.51
C LYS A 145 -15.63 -6.16 -22.87
N GLY A 146 -15.37 -6.46 -21.62
CA GLY A 146 -14.25 -5.91 -20.86
C GLY A 146 -14.54 -4.56 -20.18
N LEU A 147 -15.75 -4.01 -20.32
CA LEU A 147 -16.13 -2.80 -19.61
C LEU A 147 -16.78 -3.16 -18.26
N ALA A 148 -16.29 -2.54 -17.20
CA ALA A 148 -16.85 -2.64 -15.86
C ALA A 148 -16.93 -1.27 -15.20
N VAL A 149 -17.94 -1.07 -14.39
CA VAL A 149 -18.13 0.11 -13.54
C VAL A 149 -18.13 -0.33 -12.09
N LYS A 150 -17.38 0.37 -11.25
CA LYS A 150 -17.31 0.14 -9.81
C LYS A 150 -17.64 1.44 -9.07
N VAL A 151 -18.47 1.35 -8.04
CA VAL A 151 -18.90 2.49 -7.23
C VAL A 151 -18.77 2.13 -5.76
N GLY A 152 -18.29 3.06 -4.97
CA GLY A 152 -18.14 2.89 -3.52
C GLY A 152 -16.87 3.53 -2.97
N LYS A 153 -16.45 3.07 -1.81
CA LYS A 153 -15.15 3.43 -1.24
C LYS A 153 -14.11 2.50 -1.85
N ILE A 154 -13.35 3.02 -2.79
CA ILE A 154 -12.42 2.25 -3.63
C ILE A 154 -11.01 2.81 -3.52
N LYS A 155 -10.02 1.96 -3.79
CA LYS A 155 -8.61 2.32 -3.75
C LYS A 155 -8.23 3.14 -4.98
N PRO A 156 -7.64 4.34 -4.82
CA PRO A 156 -7.04 5.09 -5.91
C PRO A 156 -5.85 4.34 -6.50
N LEU A 157 -5.84 4.18 -7.82
CA LEU A 157 -4.80 3.45 -8.55
C LEU A 157 -3.73 4.42 -9.05
N ILE A 158 -2.90 4.89 -8.13
CA ILE A 158 -1.76 5.75 -8.41
C ILE A 158 -0.50 5.15 -7.79
N SER A 159 0.62 5.15 -8.52
CA SER A 159 1.84 4.40 -8.21
C SER A 159 1.65 2.88 -8.31
N THR A 160 2.53 2.21 -9.04
CA THR A 160 2.46 0.75 -9.22
C THR A 160 2.61 0.00 -7.90
N ASP A 161 3.54 0.44 -7.03
CA ASP A 161 3.74 -0.17 -5.71
C ASP A 161 2.52 0.02 -4.81
N TYR A 162 1.94 1.22 -4.79
CA TYR A 162 0.77 1.47 -3.94
C TYR A 162 -0.48 0.77 -4.47
N SER A 163 -0.65 0.69 -5.78
CA SER A 163 -1.76 0.01 -6.44
C SER A 163 -1.75 -1.51 -6.21
N THR A 164 -0.56 -2.09 -5.96
CA THR A 164 -0.43 -3.50 -5.60
C THR A 164 -1.23 -3.80 -4.33
N PRO A 165 -2.10 -4.84 -4.33
CA PRO A 165 -2.84 -5.22 -3.13
C PRO A 165 -1.91 -5.52 -1.96
N SER A 166 -2.33 -5.21 -0.74
CA SER A 166 -1.51 -5.48 0.45
C SER A 166 -1.19 -6.95 0.67
N SER A 167 -2.04 -7.85 0.16
CA SER A 167 -1.80 -9.30 0.16
C SER A 167 -0.67 -9.73 -0.77
N ALA A 168 -0.38 -8.94 -1.82
CA ALA A 168 0.55 -9.28 -2.88
C ALA A 168 1.88 -8.50 -2.83
N ILE A 169 2.07 -7.60 -1.87
CA ILE A 169 3.36 -6.91 -1.74
C ILE A 169 4.46 -7.89 -1.34
N TYR A 170 5.63 -7.70 -1.91
CA TYR A 170 6.79 -8.58 -1.72
C TYR A 170 7.66 -8.17 -0.52
N CYS A 171 7.72 -6.91 -0.18
CA CYS A 171 8.43 -6.44 1.00
C CYS A 171 7.50 -6.40 2.21
N VAL A 172 8.05 -6.45 3.42
CA VAL A 172 7.26 -6.36 4.66
C VAL A 172 6.40 -5.09 4.65
N GLU A 173 6.98 -3.97 4.23
CA GLU A 173 6.29 -2.69 4.00
C GLU A 173 6.46 -2.19 2.55
N ARG A 174 5.53 -1.35 2.13
CA ARG A 174 5.64 -0.65 0.84
C ARG A 174 6.84 0.27 0.82
N SER A 175 7.30 0.56 -0.38
CA SER A 175 8.36 1.53 -0.58
C SER A 175 7.97 2.92 -0.09
N ILE A 176 8.99 3.75 0.16
CA ILE A 176 8.77 5.16 0.49
C ILE A 176 8.00 5.89 -0.63
N VAL A 177 8.27 5.57 -1.90
CA VAL A 177 7.54 6.12 -3.05
C VAL A 177 6.08 5.73 -2.99
N GLY A 178 5.78 4.43 -2.78
CA GLY A 178 4.39 3.98 -2.61
C GLY A 178 3.68 4.65 -1.44
N ASN A 179 4.35 4.79 -0.31
CA ASN A 179 3.76 5.39 0.89
C ASN A 179 3.60 6.93 0.82
N GLN A 180 4.49 7.61 0.10
CA GLN A 180 4.42 9.07 -0.08
C GLN A 180 3.31 9.49 -1.04
N PHE A 181 3.17 8.77 -2.14
CA PHE A 181 2.28 9.16 -3.24
C PHE A 181 0.97 8.36 -3.26
N GLY A 182 0.85 7.35 -2.41
CA GLY A 182 -0.36 6.56 -2.30
C GLY A 182 -1.47 7.26 -1.51
N LEU A 183 -2.71 7.02 -1.92
CA LEU A 183 -3.91 7.50 -1.27
C LEU A 183 -4.69 6.34 -0.64
N ASP A 184 -5.25 6.55 0.53
CA ASP A 184 -6.20 5.59 1.12
C ASP A 184 -7.48 5.51 0.26
N SER A 185 -8.24 4.40 0.43
CA SER A 185 -9.50 4.21 -0.28
C SER A 185 -10.47 5.35 -0.01
N ASN A 186 -11.10 5.85 -1.06
CA ASN A 186 -11.99 6.99 -1.04
C ASN A 186 -13.28 6.71 -1.80
N TRP A 187 -14.33 7.49 -1.53
CA TRP A 187 -15.61 7.37 -2.23
C TRP A 187 -15.47 7.85 -3.66
N GLY A 188 -15.91 7.02 -4.60
CA GLY A 188 -15.75 7.35 -6.01
C GLY A 188 -16.34 6.32 -6.96
N VAL A 189 -16.05 6.56 -8.23
CA VAL A 189 -16.43 5.71 -9.34
C VAL A 189 -15.17 5.32 -10.10
N ASP A 190 -15.08 4.06 -10.50
CA ASP A 190 -14.03 3.50 -11.36
C ASP A 190 -14.70 2.93 -12.60
N VAL A 191 -14.33 3.44 -13.75
CA VAL A 191 -14.72 2.89 -15.06
C VAL A 191 -13.49 2.24 -15.65
N THR A 192 -13.49 0.92 -15.73
CA THR A 192 -12.37 0.13 -16.24
C THR A 192 -12.78 -0.53 -17.57
N TYR A 193 -11.93 -0.38 -18.58
CA TYR A 193 -12.04 -1.08 -19.86
C TYR A 193 -10.81 -1.97 -20.07
N ALA A 194 -11.03 -3.28 -20.12
CA ALA A 194 -10.01 -4.30 -20.34
C ALA A 194 -10.44 -5.19 -21.53
N PRO A 195 -10.22 -4.75 -22.78
CA PRO A 195 -10.63 -5.49 -23.98
C PRO A 195 -9.91 -6.82 -24.13
N SER A 196 -8.74 -6.94 -23.55
CA SER A 196 -7.91 -8.15 -23.54
C SER A 196 -7.32 -8.42 -22.15
N LYS A 197 -6.62 -9.55 -22.00
CA LYS A 197 -5.83 -9.83 -20.79
C LYS A 197 -4.54 -9.00 -20.72
N GLN A 198 -4.17 -8.36 -21.82
CA GLN A 198 -2.95 -7.58 -21.95
C GLN A 198 -3.19 -6.08 -21.76
N ASP A 199 -4.40 -5.61 -22.09
CA ASP A 199 -4.74 -4.20 -22.13
C ASP A 199 -5.74 -3.83 -21.05
N LYS A 200 -5.45 -2.75 -20.34
CA LYS A 200 -6.36 -2.17 -19.37
C LYS A 200 -6.23 -0.65 -19.39
N VAL A 201 -7.37 0.04 -19.48
CA VAL A 201 -7.47 1.48 -19.28
C VAL A 201 -8.54 1.73 -18.23
N TYR A 202 -8.35 2.72 -17.39
CA TYR A 202 -9.35 3.08 -16.39
C TYR A 202 -9.38 4.58 -16.14
N LEU A 203 -10.56 5.03 -15.75
CA LEU A 203 -10.81 6.38 -15.26
C LEU A 203 -11.45 6.24 -13.88
N GLN A 204 -10.82 6.82 -12.90
CA GLN A 204 -11.35 6.92 -11.53
C GLN A 204 -11.68 8.37 -11.22
N PHE A 205 -12.83 8.60 -10.63
CA PHE A 205 -13.25 9.89 -10.13
C PHE A 205 -13.64 9.76 -8.66
N PHE A 206 -13.10 10.62 -7.81
CA PHE A 206 -13.30 10.56 -6.38
C PHE A 206 -13.85 11.87 -5.84
N ALA A 207 -14.77 11.76 -4.89
CA ALA A 207 -15.08 12.84 -3.99
C ALA A 207 -13.93 12.94 -2.97
N ASN A 208 -13.21 14.05 -2.98
CA ASN A 208 -12.14 14.26 -2.04
C ASN A 208 -12.72 14.69 -0.69
N ASP A 209 -12.63 13.82 0.28
CA ASP A 209 -13.00 14.14 1.64
C ASP A 209 -11.79 14.68 2.41
N ARG A 210 -12.00 15.77 3.14
CA ARG A 210 -11.00 16.39 4.02
C ARG A 210 -10.40 15.40 5.02
N ALA A 211 -11.19 14.41 5.45
CA ALA A 211 -10.76 13.37 6.38
C ALA A 211 -9.77 12.38 5.76
N THR A 212 -9.71 12.23 4.44
CA THR A 212 -8.82 11.28 3.76
C THR A 212 -7.47 11.89 3.40
N THR A 213 -7.37 13.20 3.30
CA THR A 213 -6.12 13.89 2.96
C THR A 213 -5.21 14.08 4.16
N ASP A 214 -5.75 14.15 5.36
CA ASP A 214 -4.96 14.22 6.58
C ASP A 214 -4.79 12.81 7.17
N LYS A 215 -3.62 12.21 7.01
CA LYS A 215 -3.28 10.92 7.64
C LYS A 215 -3.40 10.95 9.17
N ASN A 216 -3.47 12.12 9.77
CA ASN A 216 -3.68 12.34 11.20
C ASN A 216 -5.16 12.61 11.53
N MET A 217 -5.98 13.01 10.56
CA MET A 217 -7.42 13.06 10.73
C MET A 217 -7.97 11.65 10.66
N LYS A 218 -7.93 11.01 11.76
CA LYS A 218 -8.75 9.85 12.02
C LYS A 218 -10.18 10.35 11.88
N ASN A 219 -10.94 9.84 10.97
CA ASN A 219 -12.38 10.00 10.69
C ASN A 219 -13.31 10.23 11.91
N THR A 220 -12.80 10.71 12.99
CA THR A 220 -13.49 10.99 14.24
C THR A 220 -14.11 12.36 14.29
N ASP A 221 -13.65 13.26 13.43
CA ASP A 221 -14.14 14.63 13.44
C ASP A 221 -15.50 14.77 12.77
N VAL A 222 -15.87 13.84 11.89
CA VAL A 222 -17.24 13.77 11.34
C VAL A 222 -18.29 13.51 12.41
N TYR A 223 -17.93 12.75 13.44
CA TYR A 223 -18.82 12.51 14.59
C TYR A 223 -18.68 13.53 15.71
N ARG A 224 -17.59 14.28 15.73
CA ARG A 224 -17.26 15.16 16.86
C ARG A 224 -18.06 16.45 16.88
N ASP A 225 -18.44 16.95 15.73
CA ASP A 225 -19.19 18.21 15.60
C ASP A 225 -20.68 18.02 15.28
N GLY A 226 -21.17 16.80 15.27
CA GLY A 226 -22.58 16.50 15.05
C GLY A 226 -23.09 16.76 13.62
N ARG A 227 -22.19 16.99 12.66
CA ARG A 227 -22.60 17.32 11.27
C ARG A 227 -22.94 16.11 10.42
N GLY A 228 -22.75 14.89 10.92
CA GLY A 228 -23.14 13.66 10.25
C GLY A 228 -22.41 13.45 8.91
N LEU A 229 -23.02 12.65 8.05
CA LEU A 229 -22.48 12.30 6.72
C LEU A 229 -22.28 13.49 5.76
N LYS A 230 -22.81 14.67 6.08
CA LYS A 230 -22.67 15.87 5.23
C LYS A 230 -21.21 16.33 5.05
N GLY A 231 -20.34 16.00 5.98
CA GLY A 231 -18.92 16.33 5.85
C GLY A 231 -18.13 15.40 4.92
N GLU A 232 -18.69 14.23 4.59
CA GLU A 232 -17.98 13.23 3.80
C GLU A 232 -18.33 13.24 2.30
N PHE A 233 -19.48 13.76 1.94
CA PHE A 233 -19.97 13.84 0.56
C PHE A 233 -19.97 15.26 0.01
N GLY A 234 -19.06 16.10 0.46
CA GLY A 234 -18.91 17.44 -0.07
C GLY A 234 -18.37 17.43 -1.50
N TRP A 235 -19.22 17.25 -2.47
CA TRP A 235 -18.89 17.32 -3.90
C TRP A 235 -18.48 18.73 -4.35
N GLU A 236 -18.78 19.73 -3.56
CA GLU A 236 -18.79 21.11 -4.02
C GLU A 236 -17.42 21.69 -4.35
N ASP A 237 -16.30 21.15 -3.86
CA ASP A 237 -14.98 21.72 -4.11
C ASP A 237 -13.80 20.78 -3.93
N ARG A 238 -14.06 19.48 -3.86
CA ARG A 238 -13.03 18.52 -3.50
C ARG A 238 -13.19 17.22 -4.27
N CYS A 239 -12.80 17.27 -5.50
CA CYS A 239 -12.76 16.05 -6.31
C CYS A 239 -11.40 15.92 -6.97
N TYR A 240 -11.01 14.71 -7.22
CA TYR A 240 -9.85 14.38 -8.02
C TYR A 240 -10.15 13.23 -8.96
N ALA A 241 -9.41 13.15 -10.05
CA ALA A 241 -9.52 12.07 -11.00
C ALA A 241 -8.17 11.42 -11.25
N ILE A 242 -8.19 10.14 -11.62
CA ILE A 242 -7.02 9.38 -12.04
C ILE A 242 -7.36 8.71 -13.37
N LEU A 243 -6.60 9.02 -14.40
CA LEU A 243 -6.57 8.30 -15.66
C LEU A 243 -5.37 7.39 -15.65
N GLY A 244 -5.57 6.11 -15.99
CA GLY A 244 -4.45 5.18 -16.02
C GLY A 244 -4.69 4.01 -16.94
N GLY A 245 -3.62 3.26 -17.16
CA GLY A 245 -3.66 2.06 -17.95
C GLY A 245 -2.42 1.21 -17.82
N SER A 246 -2.52 0.01 -18.36
CA SER A 246 -1.41 -0.93 -18.47
C SER A 246 -1.49 -1.71 -19.78
N HIS A 247 -0.32 -2.01 -20.32
CA HIS A 247 -0.17 -2.87 -21.51
C HIS A 247 0.89 -3.92 -21.24
N LYS A 248 0.54 -5.20 -21.49
CA LYS A 248 1.48 -6.32 -21.44
C LYS A 248 1.86 -6.70 -22.85
N PHE A 249 3.15 -6.82 -23.11
CA PHE A 249 3.70 -7.22 -24.41
C PHE A 249 4.75 -8.31 -24.24
N ALA A 250 5.13 -8.94 -25.35
CA ALA A 250 6.06 -10.06 -25.38
C ALA A 250 5.69 -11.16 -24.35
N VAL A 251 4.40 -11.48 -24.27
CA VAL A 251 3.88 -12.49 -23.34
C VAL A 251 4.22 -13.88 -23.87
N THR A 252 4.98 -14.63 -23.08
CA THR A 252 5.36 -16.04 -23.31
C THR A 252 4.93 -16.88 -22.13
N GLU A 253 5.17 -18.20 -22.20
CA GLU A 253 4.94 -19.09 -21.03
C GLU A 253 5.87 -18.72 -19.86
N ASP A 254 7.10 -18.28 -20.18
CA ASP A 254 8.13 -17.99 -19.16
C ASP A 254 8.03 -16.57 -18.60
N GLY A 255 7.37 -15.64 -19.30
CA GLY A 255 7.38 -14.27 -18.81
C GLY A 255 6.61 -13.25 -19.66
N PHE A 256 6.76 -12.00 -19.27
CA PHE A 256 6.13 -10.85 -19.94
C PHE A 256 6.88 -9.55 -19.64
N HIS A 257 6.62 -8.55 -20.44
CA HIS A 257 6.89 -7.16 -20.16
C HIS A 257 5.55 -6.44 -19.94
N ALA A 258 5.49 -5.49 -19.01
CA ALA A 258 4.33 -4.63 -18.86
C ALA A 258 4.77 -3.19 -18.60
N VAL A 259 4.03 -2.26 -19.15
CA VAL A 259 4.12 -0.83 -18.86
C VAL A 259 2.84 -0.39 -18.19
N ASN A 260 2.97 0.50 -17.21
CA ASN A 260 1.86 1.10 -16.49
C ASN A 260 2.04 2.62 -16.54
N ALA A 261 1.00 3.36 -16.79
CA ALA A 261 0.99 4.81 -16.71
C ALA A 261 -0.27 5.28 -15.98
N GLN A 262 -0.10 6.22 -15.06
CA GLN A 262 -1.19 6.84 -14.32
C GLN A 262 -0.95 8.33 -14.21
N TYR A 263 -1.98 9.11 -14.43
CA TYR A 263 -2.00 10.55 -14.19
C TYR A 263 -3.18 10.89 -13.30
N GLY A 264 -2.92 11.63 -12.25
CA GLY A 264 -3.92 12.13 -11.32
C GLY A 264 -3.92 13.64 -11.26
N HIS A 265 -5.12 14.22 -11.19
CA HIS A 265 -5.33 15.66 -11.06
C HIS A 265 -6.35 15.95 -9.95
N ASP A 266 -5.99 16.87 -9.06
CA ASP A 266 -6.88 17.40 -8.02
C ASP A 266 -7.50 18.71 -8.51
N PHE A 267 -8.81 18.71 -8.69
CA PHE A 267 -9.58 19.87 -9.12
C PHE A 267 -9.75 20.95 -8.04
N ASN A 268 -9.21 20.70 -6.85
CA ASN A 268 -9.26 21.67 -5.77
C ASN A 268 -8.40 22.89 -6.08
N ASN A 269 -9.05 24.02 -6.13
CA ASN A 269 -8.34 25.29 -6.16
C ASN A 269 -8.22 25.84 -4.72
N ALA A 270 -7.15 25.45 -4.03
CA ALA A 270 -6.88 25.83 -2.64
C ALA A 270 -6.84 27.37 -2.42
N ARG A 271 -6.70 28.15 -3.51
CA ARG A 271 -6.62 29.62 -3.46
C ARG A 271 -7.93 30.32 -3.10
N HIS A 272 -9.09 29.68 -3.40
CA HIS A 272 -10.35 30.47 -3.37
C HIS A 272 -11.01 30.59 -2.00
N ARG A 273 -10.57 29.88 -0.96
CA ARG A 273 -11.41 29.78 0.26
C ARG A 273 -10.74 30.05 1.60
N GLY A 274 -9.52 30.53 1.65
CA GLY A 274 -8.86 30.79 2.95
C GLY A 274 -8.69 29.54 3.81
N TYR A 275 -8.96 28.37 3.24
CA TYR A 275 -8.71 27.09 3.86
C TYR A 275 -7.25 26.70 3.61
N LYS A 276 -6.56 26.33 4.65
CA LYS A 276 -5.32 25.56 4.58
C LYS A 276 -5.64 24.14 4.09
N GLY A 277 -6.31 24.04 2.93
CA GLY A 277 -6.76 22.79 2.33
C GLY A 277 -5.62 22.23 1.51
N ALA A 278 -5.03 21.16 1.97
CA ALA A 278 -4.04 20.43 1.24
C ALA A 278 -4.67 19.70 0.04
N ASN A 279 -4.00 19.73 -1.10
CA ASN A 279 -4.34 18.88 -2.23
C ASN A 279 -4.25 17.39 -1.86
N CYS A 280 -4.98 16.53 -2.56
CA CYS A 280 -5.13 15.14 -2.15
C CYS A 280 -3.94 14.25 -2.46
N PHE A 281 -3.17 14.54 -3.51
CA PHE A 281 -2.03 13.72 -3.88
C PHE A 281 -0.87 13.88 -2.92
N GLY A 282 0.00 12.87 -2.89
CA GLY A 282 1.10 12.78 -1.96
C GLY A 282 1.85 14.09 -1.84
N LEU A 283 2.19 14.47 -0.62
CA LEU A 283 2.84 15.74 -0.28
C LEU A 283 2.02 17.00 -0.63
N HIS A 284 0.70 16.85 -0.72
CA HIS A 284 -0.21 17.95 -1.02
C HIS A 284 -0.03 18.57 -2.40
N THR A 285 0.39 17.79 -3.38
CA THR A 285 0.52 18.24 -4.77
C THR A 285 -0.80 18.13 -5.52
N GLN A 286 -0.95 18.95 -6.56
CA GLN A 286 -2.14 19.00 -7.39
C GLN A 286 -2.13 17.90 -8.47
N ASP A 287 -0.96 17.66 -9.03
CA ASP A 287 -0.77 16.71 -10.11
C ASP A 287 0.20 15.60 -9.73
N VAL A 288 -0.04 14.41 -10.24
CA VAL A 288 0.83 13.27 -10.08
C VAL A 288 0.87 12.43 -11.36
N LEU A 289 2.09 12.10 -11.79
CA LEU A 289 2.35 11.16 -12.88
C LEU A 289 3.11 9.97 -12.32
N SER A 290 2.66 8.77 -12.62
CA SER A 290 3.36 7.54 -12.28
C SER A 290 3.58 6.71 -13.54
N LEU A 291 4.82 6.28 -13.75
CA LEU A 291 5.24 5.40 -14.83
C LEU A 291 5.85 4.15 -14.21
N GLY A 292 5.30 3.01 -14.53
CA GLY A 292 5.76 1.71 -14.04
C GLY A 292 6.20 0.80 -15.19
N TYR A 293 7.19 -0.01 -14.93
CA TYR A 293 7.60 -1.08 -15.83
C TYR A 293 7.80 -2.35 -15.00
N GLU A 294 7.24 -3.44 -15.51
CA GLU A 294 7.38 -4.77 -14.95
C GLU A 294 7.99 -5.70 -16.01
N TYR A 295 8.94 -6.50 -15.58
CA TYR A 295 9.53 -7.55 -16.40
C TYR A 295 9.56 -8.84 -15.59
N LYS A 296 9.07 -9.91 -16.19
CA LYS A 296 9.16 -11.25 -15.65
C LYS A 296 9.75 -12.17 -16.68
N TYR A 297 10.71 -12.98 -16.29
CA TYR A 297 11.24 -14.06 -17.08
C TYR A 297 11.74 -15.19 -16.17
N ASP A 298 11.17 -16.38 -16.33
CA ASP A 298 11.44 -17.55 -15.47
C ASP A 298 11.41 -17.19 -13.97
N LYS A 299 12.55 -17.21 -13.34
CA LYS A 299 12.73 -16.95 -11.89
C LYS A 299 12.98 -15.49 -11.56
N PHE A 300 13.20 -14.65 -12.56
CA PHE A 300 13.49 -13.24 -12.36
C PHE A 300 12.25 -12.38 -12.55
N TYR A 301 12.04 -11.44 -11.63
CA TYR A 301 11.02 -10.42 -11.74
C TYR A 301 11.61 -9.06 -11.39
N LEU A 302 11.33 -8.05 -12.19
CA LEU A 302 11.72 -6.67 -11.96
C LEU A 302 10.46 -5.79 -11.93
N LEU A 303 10.34 -4.98 -10.88
CA LEU A 303 9.35 -3.92 -10.80
C LEU A 303 10.09 -2.58 -10.70
N THR A 304 9.71 -1.63 -11.56
CA THR A 304 10.17 -0.26 -11.45
C THR A 304 8.98 0.68 -11.39
N ASN A 305 9.14 1.80 -10.71
CA ASN A 305 8.13 2.84 -10.64
C ASN A 305 8.80 4.21 -10.50
N LEU A 306 8.50 5.10 -11.42
CA LEU A 306 8.86 6.51 -11.37
C LEU A 306 7.59 7.30 -11.08
N VAL A 307 7.63 8.15 -10.07
CA VAL A 307 6.50 9.03 -9.72
C VAL A 307 7.00 10.46 -9.66
N ALA A 308 6.31 11.35 -10.34
CA ALA A 308 6.55 12.79 -10.29
C ALA A 308 5.28 13.50 -9.82
N CYS A 309 5.42 14.44 -8.90
CA CYS A 309 4.34 15.28 -8.41
C CYS A 309 4.72 16.73 -8.53
N TRP A 310 3.75 17.55 -8.89
CA TRP A 310 3.96 18.99 -8.99
C TRP A 310 2.69 19.78 -8.66
N GLU A 311 2.89 21.05 -8.40
CA GLU A 311 1.81 22.01 -8.21
C GLU A 311 1.90 23.07 -9.29
N VAL A 312 0.78 23.31 -9.97
CA VAL A 312 0.70 24.34 -11.03
C VAL A 312 0.56 25.73 -10.43
N ASN A 313 0.21 25.83 -9.16
CA ASN A 313 -0.08 27.09 -8.51
C ASN A 313 1.07 27.53 -7.60
N ASP A 314 1.73 28.65 -7.91
CA ASP A 314 2.66 29.40 -7.05
C ASP A 314 1.98 29.97 -5.79
N GLY A 315 1.07 29.23 -5.21
CA GLY A 315 0.36 29.58 -4.00
C GLY A 315 1.29 29.63 -2.82
N LEU A 316 1.84 30.78 -2.58
CA LEU A 316 2.43 31.11 -1.31
C LEU A 316 1.43 30.88 -0.19
N ASP A 317 1.53 29.74 0.50
CA ASP A 317 1.16 29.83 1.88
C ASP A 317 2.25 30.65 2.58
N SER A 318 1.84 31.44 3.56
CA SER A 318 2.72 32.31 4.35
C SER A 318 3.82 31.55 5.12
N SER A 319 3.85 30.23 5.06
CA SER A 319 4.85 29.34 5.68
C SER A 319 5.93 28.87 4.69
N GLY A 320 5.80 29.17 3.39
CA GLY A 320 6.83 28.88 2.38
C GLY A 320 7.13 27.41 2.12
N SER A 321 6.26 26.49 2.54
CA SER A 321 6.61 25.07 2.62
C SER A 321 5.71 24.10 1.84
N LEU A 322 4.72 24.60 1.09
CA LEU A 322 3.79 23.74 0.35
C LEU A 322 3.96 23.90 -1.15
N GLY A 323 3.80 22.83 -1.90
CA GLY A 323 3.66 22.88 -3.34
C GLY A 323 4.98 22.85 -4.11
N LYS A 324 5.89 21.93 -3.77
CA LYS A 324 7.14 21.81 -4.52
C LYS A 324 7.20 20.47 -5.25
N ASN A 325 7.83 20.49 -6.40
CA ASN A 325 7.98 19.32 -7.26
C ASN A 325 8.76 18.21 -6.55
N ASN A 326 8.23 17.02 -6.60
CA ASN A 326 8.86 15.82 -6.05
C ASN A 326 8.96 14.75 -7.11
N VAL A 327 10.05 14.01 -7.08
CA VAL A 327 10.26 12.84 -7.91
C VAL A 327 10.66 11.67 -7.02
N GLY A 328 10.05 10.52 -7.25
CA GLY A 328 10.39 9.28 -6.57
C GLY A 328 10.65 8.17 -7.57
N LEU A 329 11.68 7.37 -7.31
CA LEU A 329 12.06 6.20 -8.11
C LEU A 329 12.12 4.97 -7.21
N GLN A 330 11.54 3.88 -7.69
CA GLN A 330 11.69 2.54 -7.12
C GLN A 330 12.23 1.60 -8.18
N ILE A 331 13.19 0.77 -7.80
CA ILE A 331 13.72 -0.33 -8.62
C ILE A 331 13.76 -1.55 -7.70
N GLN A 332 13.05 -2.62 -8.05
CA GLN A 332 12.87 -3.79 -7.21
C GLN A 332 13.04 -5.07 -8.02
N PRO A 333 14.29 -5.56 -8.21
CA PRO A 333 14.54 -6.89 -8.72
C PRO A 333 14.24 -7.95 -7.65
N MET A 334 13.72 -9.07 -8.11
CA MET A 334 13.41 -10.25 -7.29
C MET A 334 13.85 -11.52 -8.02
N TYR A 335 14.26 -12.53 -7.27
CA TYR A 335 14.69 -13.80 -7.81
C TYR A 335 14.13 -14.97 -7.01
N SER A 336 13.43 -15.88 -7.68
CA SER A 336 12.90 -17.11 -7.08
C SER A 336 14.00 -18.16 -7.02
N ILE A 337 14.54 -18.44 -5.83
CA ILE A 337 15.50 -19.52 -5.62
C ILE A 337 14.83 -20.87 -5.89
N CYS A 338 13.64 -21.03 -5.33
CA CYS A 338 12.80 -22.20 -5.48
C CYS A 338 11.31 -21.77 -5.38
N PRO A 339 10.34 -22.67 -5.62
CA PRO A 339 8.92 -22.32 -5.55
C PRO A 339 8.46 -21.72 -4.21
N HIS A 340 9.23 -21.96 -3.14
CA HIS A 340 8.91 -21.52 -1.78
C HIS A 340 9.73 -20.32 -1.30
N VAL A 341 10.74 -19.84 -2.06
CA VAL A 341 11.64 -18.77 -1.59
C VAL A 341 11.95 -17.78 -2.69
N ASP A 342 11.60 -16.52 -2.46
CA ASP A 342 12.00 -15.40 -3.28
C ASP A 342 12.99 -14.50 -2.52
N LEU A 343 14.05 -14.07 -3.17
CA LEU A 343 14.94 -13.01 -2.72
C LEU A 343 14.48 -11.69 -3.32
N ILE A 344 14.57 -10.62 -2.55
CA ILE A 344 14.09 -9.31 -2.91
C ILE A 344 15.17 -8.29 -2.61
N PHE A 345 15.49 -7.48 -3.61
CA PHE A 345 16.23 -6.23 -3.43
C PHE A 345 15.33 -5.07 -3.85
N ARG A 346 15.39 -3.95 -3.14
CA ARG A 346 14.69 -2.73 -3.53
C ARG A 346 15.54 -1.50 -3.24
N TYR A 347 15.79 -0.72 -4.26
CA TYR A 347 16.22 0.65 -4.11
C TYR A 347 15.00 1.57 -4.21
N THR A 348 14.94 2.55 -3.33
CA THR A 348 13.95 3.63 -3.42
C THR A 348 14.62 4.96 -3.14
N GLY A 349 14.40 5.93 -4.01
CA GLY A 349 14.86 7.29 -3.82
C GLY A 349 13.73 8.27 -4.05
N SER A 350 13.65 9.31 -3.22
CA SER A 350 12.73 10.42 -3.44
C SER A 350 13.47 11.73 -3.16
N THR A 351 13.28 12.70 -4.04
CA THR A 351 13.86 14.01 -3.92
C THR A 351 12.85 15.09 -4.21
N GLY A 352 12.95 16.19 -3.51
CA GLY A 352 12.13 17.36 -3.67
C GLY A 352 12.68 18.48 -2.80
N HIS A 353 12.24 19.69 -3.00
CA HIS A 353 12.79 20.83 -2.28
C HIS A 353 12.06 21.02 -0.95
N GLY A 354 12.61 20.44 0.13
CA GLY A 354 12.10 20.59 1.51
C GLY A 354 10.72 19.99 1.76
N SER A 355 10.22 19.19 0.83
CA SER A 355 8.84 18.69 0.86
C SER A 355 8.73 17.16 0.95
N CYS A 356 9.83 16.44 0.82
CA CYS A 356 9.81 15.00 1.01
C CYS A 356 9.49 14.63 2.46
N LYS A 357 8.56 13.72 2.64
CA LYS A 357 8.21 13.21 3.95
C LYS A 357 9.16 12.09 4.33
N LEU A 358 9.83 12.22 5.46
CA LEU A 358 10.59 11.12 6.04
C LEU A 358 9.61 10.02 6.45
N GLY A 359 9.64 8.92 5.75
CA GLY A 359 8.69 7.84 5.95
C GLY A 359 9.11 6.60 5.18
N ALA A 360 10.40 6.26 5.24
CA ALA A 360 10.91 5.05 4.61
C ALA A 360 10.11 3.85 5.05
N ASP A 361 9.84 3.80 6.33
CA ASP A 361 8.88 2.90 6.89
C ASP A 361 8.12 3.55 8.05
N ARG A 362 7.25 2.75 8.63
CA ARG A 362 6.38 3.17 9.71
C ARG A 362 7.14 3.50 11.00
N TYR A 363 8.20 2.76 11.30
CA TYR A 363 8.88 2.81 12.59
C TYR A 363 9.91 3.94 12.64
N ILE A 364 10.66 4.16 11.58
CA ILE A 364 11.62 5.27 11.49
C ILE A 364 10.92 6.59 11.82
N CYS A 365 9.74 6.84 11.22
CA CYS A 365 8.98 8.06 11.47
C CYS A 365 8.43 8.19 12.89
N THR A 366 8.11 7.08 13.55
CA THR A 366 7.40 7.10 14.83
C THR A 366 8.34 7.00 16.01
N GLN A 367 9.51 6.37 15.86
CA GLN A 367 10.40 6.02 16.95
C GLN A 367 11.66 6.89 17.02
N THR A 368 11.98 7.63 15.95
CA THR A 368 13.16 8.50 15.93
C THR A 368 12.80 9.98 16.03
N ILE A 369 13.76 10.81 16.47
CA ILE A 369 13.69 12.28 16.46
C ILE A 369 14.18 12.81 15.12
N ALA A 370 13.82 12.17 14.04
CA ALA A 370 14.15 12.66 12.72
C ALA A 370 13.16 13.75 12.27
N PRO A 371 13.59 14.71 11.45
CA PRO A 371 12.67 15.70 10.92
C PRO A 371 11.59 15.05 10.06
N THR A 372 10.36 15.53 10.19
CA THR A 372 9.21 15.00 9.43
C THR A 372 9.35 15.27 7.93
N TRP A 373 10.08 16.31 7.54
CA TRP A 373 10.27 16.74 6.17
C TRP A 373 11.75 16.84 5.82
N VAL A 374 12.14 16.25 4.72
CA VAL A 374 13.52 16.20 4.23
C VAL A 374 13.55 16.53 2.73
N ASP A 375 14.72 16.92 2.22
CA ASP A 375 14.92 17.27 0.80
C ASP A 375 15.10 16.02 -0.05
N SER A 376 15.68 14.99 0.51
CA SER A 376 15.83 13.70 -0.15
C SER A 376 15.88 12.57 0.85
N ILE A 377 15.42 11.41 0.39
CA ILE A 377 15.54 10.16 1.13
C ILE A 377 15.82 9.03 0.16
N HIS A 378 16.79 8.18 0.52
CA HIS A 378 17.18 7.00 -0.23
C HIS A 378 17.12 5.79 0.68
N THR A 379 16.56 4.69 0.19
CA THR A 379 16.52 3.44 0.93
C THR A 379 17.03 2.28 0.10
N LEU A 380 17.67 1.32 0.78
CA LEU A 380 18.11 0.05 0.23
C LEU A 380 17.51 -1.06 1.09
N TYR A 381 16.66 -1.86 0.50
CA TYR A 381 16.01 -2.99 1.15
C TYR A 381 16.55 -4.30 0.59
N PHE A 382 16.84 -5.22 1.47
CA PHE A 382 17.17 -6.61 1.19
C PHE A 382 16.21 -7.50 1.95
N GLY A 383 15.59 -8.44 1.28
CA GLY A 383 14.59 -9.29 1.92
C GLY A 383 14.48 -10.67 1.32
N ALA A 384 13.71 -11.49 2.00
CA ALA A 384 13.31 -12.81 1.54
C ALA A 384 11.88 -13.10 1.96
N ASP A 385 11.11 -13.65 1.03
CA ASP A 385 9.78 -14.22 1.30
C ASP A 385 9.87 -15.74 1.28
N VAL A 386 9.33 -16.38 2.32
CA VAL A 386 9.23 -17.84 2.42
C VAL A 386 7.76 -18.23 2.37
N TYR A 387 7.33 -18.88 1.31
CA TYR A 387 5.95 -19.25 1.04
C TYR A 387 5.62 -20.63 1.59
N LEU A 388 4.55 -20.74 2.38
CA LEU A 388 4.09 -22.02 2.89
C LEU A 388 3.30 -22.83 1.84
N SER A 389 2.85 -22.17 0.77
CA SER A 389 2.28 -22.82 -0.41
C SER A 389 2.99 -22.33 -1.68
N ALA A 390 3.53 -23.25 -2.46
CA ALA A 390 4.09 -22.93 -3.78
C ALA A 390 3.01 -22.58 -4.81
N LYS A 391 1.79 -23.11 -4.63
CA LYS A 391 0.65 -22.88 -5.52
C LYS A 391 0.05 -21.48 -5.33
N ASP A 392 0.03 -20.99 -4.08
CA ASP A 392 -0.51 -19.69 -3.73
C ASP A 392 0.45 -18.93 -2.82
N LYS A 393 1.43 -18.29 -3.43
CA LYS A 393 2.46 -17.49 -2.76
C LYS A 393 1.89 -16.35 -1.88
N ASN A 394 0.65 -15.90 -2.13
CA ASN A 394 0.03 -14.84 -1.37
C ASN A 394 -0.82 -15.29 -0.19
N ALA A 395 -1.12 -16.61 -0.11
CA ALA A 395 -1.95 -17.15 0.96
C ALA A 395 -1.28 -17.05 2.33
N THR A 396 -0.04 -17.55 2.42
CA THR A 396 0.70 -17.54 3.69
C THR A 396 2.18 -17.47 3.44
N LYS A 397 2.84 -16.52 4.10
CA LYS A 397 4.28 -16.34 3.98
C LYS A 397 4.93 -15.76 5.23
N LEU A 398 6.18 -16.14 5.44
CA LEU A 398 7.12 -15.46 6.31
C LEU A 398 7.93 -14.48 5.46
N MET A 399 8.13 -13.28 5.96
CA MET A 399 8.81 -12.20 5.26
C MET A 399 9.93 -11.67 6.16
N PHE A 400 11.08 -11.49 5.59
CA PHE A 400 12.26 -10.94 6.26
C PHE A 400 12.78 -9.75 5.47
N GLY A 401 13.18 -8.69 6.16
CA GLY A 401 13.70 -7.49 5.54
C GLY A 401 14.75 -6.79 6.38
N ALA A 402 15.74 -6.24 5.71
CA ALA A 402 16.66 -5.26 6.24
C ALA A 402 16.65 -4.05 5.32
N GLU A 403 16.31 -2.88 5.84
CA GLU A 403 16.26 -1.64 5.08
C GLU A 403 17.20 -0.61 5.69
N PHE A 404 18.11 -0.12 4.86
CA PHE A 404 18.94 1.04 5.21
C PHE A 404 18.27 2.29 4.65
N ALA A 405 18.14 3.34 5.45
CA ALA A 405 17.62 4.62 5.02
C ALA A 405 18.63 5.74 5.29
N HIS A 406 18.81 6.61 4.29
CA HIS A 406 19.59 7.82 4.34
C HIS A 406 18.74 9.01 3.93
N ALA A 407 18.67 10.04 4.78
CA ALA A 407 17.88 11.24 4.50
C ALA A 407 18.70 12.52 4.72
N ARG A 408 18.44 13.53 3.90
CA ARG A 408 19.11 14.82 3.93
C ARG A 408 18.11 15.97 4.00
N LYS A 409 18.51 17.02 4.72
CA LYS A 409 17.78 18.30 4.81
C LYS A 409 18.77 19.45 4.82
N GLY A 410 18.55 20.45 3.95
CA GLY A 410 19.49 21.59 3.81
C GLY A 410 20.89 21.16 3.40
N GLY A 411 21.02 20.07 2.62
CA GLY A 411 22.30 19.55 2.21
C GLY A 411 23.04 18.70 3.26
N GLN A 412 22.52 18.61 4.49
CA GLN A 412 23.13 17.84 5.58
C GLN A 412 22.40 16.52 5.81
N SER A 413 23.13 15.47 6.23
CA SER A 413 22.51 14.24 6.70
C SER A 413 21.70 14.51 7.96
N CYS A 414 20.43 14.10 7.95
CA CYS A 414 19.55 14.23 9.10
C CYS A 414 19.01 12.88 9.60
N TYR A 415 19.25 11.80 8.86
CA TYR A 415 18.99 10.43 9.27
C TYR A 415 19.88 9.45 8.51
N ASP A 416 20.47 8.53 9.25
CA ASP A 416 21.13 7.32 8.76
C ASP A 416 20.76 6.18 9.69
N GLY A 417 20.32 5.06 9.16
CA GLY A 417 19.97 3.93 10.03
C GLY A 417 19.47 2.70 9.29
N TRP A 418 19.47 1.60 10.02
CA TRP A 418 18.95 0.32 9.60
C TRP A 418 17.64 0.00 10.31
N GLU A 419 16.77 -0.68 9.60
CA GLU A 419 15.62 -1.37 10.15
C GLU A 419 15.64 -2.82 9.75
N PHE A 420 15.45 -3.71 10.72
CA PHE A 420 15.30 -5.14 10.49
C PHE A 420 13.86 -5.53 10.80
N THR A 421 13.16 -6.10 9.82
CA THR A 421 11.76 -6.48 9.95
C THR A 421 11.55 -7.96 9.70
N THR A 422 10.66 -8.55 10.46
CA THR A 422 10.14 -9.89 10.21
C THR A 422 8.63 -9.85 10.29
N ALA A 423 7.95 -10.46 9.34
CA ALA A 423 6.50 -10.55 9.35
C ALA A 423 6.01 -11.95 9.00
N PHE A 424 4.92 -12.35 9.65
CA PHE A 424 4.09 -13.45 9.23
C PHE A 424 2.81 -12.89 8.61
N ARG A 425 2.47 -13.34 7.42
CA ARG A 425 1.24 -12.93 6.71
C ARG A 425 0.39 -14.14 6.37
N TRP A 426 -0.89 -14.00 6.67
CA TRP A 426 -1.97 -14.92 6.33
C TRP A 426 -3.03 -14.16 5.52
N ASN A 427 -3.48 -14.71 4.38
CA ASN A 427 -4.44 -14.05 3.51
C ASN A 427 -5.28 -15.05 2.71
N PHE A 428 -6.59 -15.01 2.88
CA PHE A 428 -7.56 -15.91 2.24
C PHE A 428 -8.85 -15.22 1.82
#